data_c8c6da6f085f91ea623a3b72da0055e8
#
_entry.id   c8c6da6f085f91ea623a3b72da0055e8
#
_cell.length_a   1.000
_cell.length_b   1.000
_cell.length_c   1.000
_cell.angle_alpha   90.00
_cell.angle_beta   90.00
_cell.angle_gamma   90.00
#
_symmetry.space_group_name_H-M   'P 1'
#
loop_
_entity.id
_entity.type
_entity.pdbx_description
1 polymer ?
#
loop_
_entity_poly.entity_id
_entity_poly.type
_entity_poly.pdbx_seq_one_letter_code
_entity_poly.pdbx_strand_id
1 'polypeptide(L)'
;MSIEQPGLFGQPEIKQSQEDSREEQSLAYIPFIPGVKPEEAYLELKSLGELEQRAKSCRQCRLREGCQQVVFGEGKNDARLMLVGEGPGMDEDLQGRPFVGKAGQLLDKILQAAGLPRQEVFIGNVVKCRPPGNRLPHPDEVKVCRNFLEAQIRIIKPQIIVCMGSLATQVIIDPRARITMTQGKWFNRQGIKIMAVFH
;
A
#
# COMPACT_ATOMS: atom_id res chain seq x y z
N MET A 1 -23.68 34.59 77.17
CA MET A 1 -22.82 35.34 76.26
C MET A 1 -22.06 34.34 75.47
N SER A 2 -22.58 33.99 74.28
CA SER A 2 -21.98 33.05 73.37
C SER A 2 -21.35 33.88 72.26
N ILE A 3 -20.05 33.69 72.02
CA ILE A 3 -19.30 34.32 70.98
C ILE A 3 -19.20 33.31 69.85
N GLU A 4 -19.91 33.53 68.74
CA GLU A 4 -19.74 32.78 67.50
C GLU A 4 -18.48 33.28 66.79
N GLN A 5 -17.62 32.33 66.44
CA GLN A 5 -16.50 32.58 65.52
C GLN A 5 -16.91 32.27 64.10
N PRO A 6 -16.60 33.11 63.09
CA PRO A 6 -16.90 32.81 61.71
C PRO A 6 -15.87 31.80 61.13
N GLY A 7 -16.38 30.76 60.48
CA GLY A 7 -15.59 29.72 59.82
C GLY A 7 -14.82 30.26 58.64
N LEU A 8 -13.51 30.06 58.69
CA LEU A 8 -12.51 30.40 57.68
C LEU A 8 -12.12 29.12 56.91
N PHE A 9 -12.95 28.71 55.96
CA PHE A 9 -12.53 27.79 54.91
C PHE A 9 -13.41 27.97 53.67
N GLY A 10 -13.00 28.94 52.84
CA GLY A 10 -13.45 28.96 51.45
C GLY A 10 -12.89 27.71 50.73
N GLN A 11 -13.78 26.90 50.20
CA GLN A 11 -13.39 25.79 49.32
C GLN A 11 -12.80 26.41 48.03
N PRO A 12 -11.62 25.97 47.53
CA PRO A 12 -11.15 26.37 46.23
C PRO A 12 -12.07 25.73 45.18
N GLU A 13 -12.72 26.57 44.40
CA GLU A 13 -13.33 26.16 43.13
C GLU A 13 -12.25 25.54 42.24
N ILE A 14 -12.34 24.23 42.03
CA ILE A 14 -11.57 23.54 41.04
C ILE A 14 -12.13 24.00 39.69
N LYS A 15 -11.50 24.99 39.07
CA LYS A 15 -11.63 25.23 37.66
C LYS A 15 -11.05 24.01 36.96
N GLN A 16 -11.91 23.06 36.56
CA GLN A 16 -11.59 22.08 35.58
C GLN A 16 -11.13 22.80 34.31
N SER A 17 -9.85 22.81 34.09
CA SER A 17 -9.22 23.28 32.88
C SER A 17 -9.70 22.43 31.71
N GLN A 18 -10.45 23.05 30.81
CA GLN A 18 -10.82 22.52 29.48
C GLN A 18 -9.59 22.45 28.55
N GLU A 19 -8.44 22.03 29.04
CA GLU A 19 -7.18 21.96 28.28
C GLU A 19 -6.73 20.57 27.91
N ASP A 20 -7.41 19.51 28.38
CA ASP A 20 -7.01 18.12 28.10
C ASP A 20 -7.63 17.51 26.82
N SER A 21 -8.28 18.29 25.97
CA SER A 21 -8.88 17.79 24.73
C SER A 21 -8.16 18.19 23.44
N ARG A 22 -6.91 18.65 23.50
CA ARG A 22 -6.17 19.15 22.32
C ARG A 22 -4.87 18.43 21.98
N GLU A 23 -4.55 17.31 22.59
CA GLU A 23 -3.33 16.55 22.26
C GLU A 23 -3.58 15.08 21.87
N GLU A 24 -4.72 14.75 21.27
CA GLU A 24 -4.66 13.70 20.24
C GLU A 24 -4.06 14.34 18.97
N GLN A 25 -2.78 14.65 19.02
CA GLN A 25 -1.98 14.88 17.82
C GLN A 25 -2.09 13.59 17.04
N SER A 26 -2.93 13.59 15.99
CA SER A 26 -2.96 12.54 14.99
C SER A 26 -1.51 12.33 14.55
N LEU A 27 -0.91 11.23 15.00
CA LEU A 27 0.42 10.84 14.53
C LEU A 27 0.34 10.84 13.01
N ALA A 28 0.97 11.84 12.38
CA ALA A 28 0.90 12.04 10.95
C ALA A 28 1.31 10.73 10.27
N TYR A 29 0.43 10.18 9.44
CA TYR A 29 0.71 8.94 8.72
C TYR A 29 2.00 9.08 7.91
N ILE A 30 2.99 8.22 8.18
CA ILE A 30 4.24 8.19 7.44
C ILE A 30 4.08 7.18 6.29
N PRO A 31 4.05 7.63 5.03
CA PRO A 31 3.89 6.76 3.88
C PRO A 31 5.03 5.75 3.77
N PHE A 32 4.70 4.52 3.39
CA PHE A 32 5.67 3.47 3.14
C PHE A 32 6.44 3.71 1.83
N ILE A 33 5.72 4.10 0.78
CA ILE A 33 6.30 4.37 -0.54
C ILE A 33 6.93 5.78 -0.56
N PRO A 34 8.20 5.93 -0.97
CA PRO A 34 8.87 7.23 -1.02
C PRO A 34 8.13 8.26 -1.86
N GLY A 35 7.91 9.44 -1.29
CA GLY A 35 7.29 10.58 -1.98
C GLY A 35 5.81 10.41 -2.30
N VAL A 36 5.14 9.41 -1.73
CA VAL A 36 3.67 9.36 -1.72
C VAL A 36 3.15 10.33 -0.69
N LYS A 37 2.13 11.08 -1.07
CA LYS A 37 1.29 11.87 -0.16
C LYS A 37 -0.13 11.34 -0.35
N PRO A 38 -0.54 10.32 0.43
CA PRO A 38 -1.86 9.73 0.26
C PRO A 38 -2.93 10.78 0.53
N GLU A 39 -3.93 10.84 -0.32
CA GLU A 39 -5.13 11.61 -0.03
C GLU A 39 -5.85 11.00 1.18
N GLU A 40 -6.48 11.80 1.99
CA GLU A 40 -7.23 11.38 3.19
C GLU A 40 -8.20 10.24 2.86
N ALA A 41 -8.89 10.34 1.73
CA ALA A 41 -9.80 9.32 1.22
C ALA A 41 -9.20 7.91 1.06
N TYR A 42 -7.87 7.78 0.93
CA TYR A 42 -7.21 6.47 0.94
C TYR A 42 -6.83 6.03 2.36
N LEU A 43 -6.59 6.97 3.28
CA LEU A 43 -6.24 6.67 4.67
C LEU A 43 -7.45 6.17 5.47
N GLU A 44 -8.65 6.61 5.10
CA GLU A 44 -9.90 6.21 5.74
C GLU A 44 -10.31 4.76 5.44
N LEU A 45 -9.88 4.21 4.28
CA LEU A 45 -10.24 2.84 3.87
C LEU A 45 -9.64 1.81 4.83
N LYS A 46 -10.47 0.93 5.37
CA LYS A 46 -10.08 -0.07 6.37
C LYS A 46 -9.89 -1.47 5.79
N SER A 47 -10.43 -1.75 4.62
CA SER A 47 -10.42 -3.09 4.03
C SER A 47 -9.94 -3.09 2.57
N LEU A 48 -9.41 -4.23 2.12
CA LEU A 48 -9.06 -4.41 0.71
C LEU A 48 -10.30 -4.38 -0.19
N GLY A 49 -11.46 -4.82 0.30
CA GLY A 49 -12.71 -4.79 -0.46
C GLY A 49 -13.16 -3.37 -0.80
N GLU A 50 -13.13 -2.44 0.18
CA GLU A 50 -13.42 -1.02 -0.05
C GLU A 50 -12.43 -0.40 -1.03
N LEU A 51 -11.13 -0.71 -0.87
CA LEU A 51 -10.07 -0.22 -1.73
C LEU A 51 -10.21 -0.75 -3.17
N GLU A 52 -10.62 -2.02 -3.34
CA GLU A 52 -10.87 -2.63 -4.63
C GLU A 52 -12.05 -1.98 -5.36
N GLN A 53 -13.16 -1.72 -4.65
CA GLN A 53 -14.30 -1.00 -5.22
C GLN A 53 -13.89 0.39 -5.71
N ARG A 54 -13.11 1.11 -4.91
CA ARG A 54 -12.55 2.41 -5.31
C ARG A 54 -11.62 2.29 -6.53
N ALA A 55 -10.80 1.24 -6.60
CA ALA A 55 -9.92 1.00 -7.75
C ALA A 55 -10.73 0.71 -9.01
N LYS A 56 -11.78 -0.12 -8.93
CA LYS A 56 -12.67 -0.45 -10.07
C LYS A 56 -13.39 0.77 -10.62
N SER A 57 -13.75 1.74 -9.79
CA SER A 57 -14.39 3.00 -10.19
C SER A 57 -13.40 4.10 -10.59
N CYS A 58 -12.08 3.90 -10.44
CA CYS A 58 -11.07 4.91 -10.68
C CYS A 58 -11.07 5.41 -12.13
N ARG A 59 -10.91 6.74 -12.30
CA ARG A 59 -10.79 7.44 -13.59
C ARG A 59 -9.65 8.46 -13.59
N GLN A 60 -8.68 8.31 -12.70
CA GLN A 60 -7.67 9.34 -12.41
C GLN A 60 -6.54 9.42 -13.45
N CYS A 61 -6.40 8.44 -14.35
CA CYS A 61 -5.37 8.46 -15.41
C CYS A 61 -5.86 7.80 -16.70
N ARG A 62 -5.18 8.11 -17.80
CA ARG A 62 -5.51 7.62 -19.15
C ARG A 62 -5.45 6.10 -19.32
N LEU A 63 -4.74 5.37 -18.45
CA LEU A 63 -4.71 3.90 -18.54
C LEU A 63 -6.09 3.29 -18.40
N ARG A 64 -7.02 3.95 -17.68
CA ARG A 64 -8.36 3.43 -17.46
C ARG A 64 -9.21 3.41 -18.74
N GLU A 65 -8.94 4.31 -19.67
CA GLU A 65 -9.69 4.40 -20.94
C GLU A 65 -9.34 3.23 -21.87
N GLY A 66 -8.11 2.72 -21.79
CA GLY A 66 -7.61 1.67 -22.69
C GLY A 66 -7.59 0.26 -22.11
N CYS A 67 -7.87 0.07 -20.82
CA CYS A 67 -7.91 -1.24 -20.19
C CYS A 67 -9.32 -1.82 -20.15
N GLN A 68 -9.43 -3.14 -20.27
CA GLN A 68 -10.72 -3.84 -20.14
C GLN A 68 -11.15 -3.92 -18.68
N GLN A 69 -10.22 -4.32 -17.81
CA GLN A 69 -10.47 -4.49 -16.39
C GLN A 69 -9.38 -3.85 -15.54
N VAL A 70 -9.76 -3.44 -14.34
CA VAL A 70 -8.81 -3.07 -13.29
C VAL A 70 -8.30 -4.34 -12.64
N VAL A 71 -7.00 -4.58 -12.68
CA VAL A 71 -6.32 -5.70 -12.03
C VAL A 71 -5.85 -5.22 -10.66
N PHE A 72 -6.72 -5.33 -9.67
CA PHE A 72 -6.46 -4.79 -8.32
C PHE A 72 -5.30 -5.49 -7.63
N GLY A 73 -5.27 -6.79 -7.74
CA GLY A 73 -4.40 -7.71 -7.02
C GLY A 73 -5.22 -8.83 -6.40
N GLU A 74 -4.58 -9.92 -6.00
CA GLU A 74 -5.26 -11.05 -5.38
C GLU A 74 -4.39 -11.72 -4.33
N GLY A 75 -5.03 -12.44 -3.41
CA GLY A 75 -4.38 -13.24 -2.38
C GLY A 75 -4.97 -13.00 -1.00
N LYS A 76 -4.22 -13.39 0.01
CA LYS A 76 -4.65 -13.31 1.40
C LYS A 76 -4.64 -11.86 1.91
N ASN A 77 -5.69 -11.44 2.60
CA ASN A 77 -5.83 -10.06 3.08
C ASN A 77 -4.82 -9.67 4.17
N ASP A 78 -4.28 -10.64 4.87
CA ASP A 78 -3.23 -10.52 5.89
C ASP A 78 -1.95 -11.27 5.49
N ALA A 79 -1.65 -11.30 4.19
CA ALA A 79 -0.51 -12.01 3.63
C ALA A 79 0.81 -11.53 4.26
N ARG A 80 1.63 -12.47 4.72
CA ARG A 80 2.97 -12.16 5.23
C ARG A 80 3.95 -11.80 4.12
N LEU A 81 3.70 -12.29 2.89
CA LEU A 81 4.50 -12.02 1.70
C LEU A 81 3.64 -11.32 0.65
N MET A 82 4.12 -10.19 0.19
CA MET A 82 3.52 -9.42 -0.90
C MET A 82 4.48 -9.39 -2.10
N LEU A 83 3.98 -9.76 -3.28
CA LEU A 83 4.71 -9.75 -4.53
C LEU A 83 4.19 -8.60 -5.39
N VAL A 84 5.08 -7.71 -5.84
CA VAL A 84 4.69 -6.50 -6.58
C VAL A 84 5.44 -6.44 -7.90
N GLY A 85 4.67 -6.52 -9.00
CA GLY A 85 5.17 -6.31 -10.36
C GLY A 85 4.94 -4.89 -10.87
N GLU A 86 5.12 -4.72 -12.17
CA GLU A 86 5.00 -3.44 -12.87
C GLU A 86 3.54 -3.06 -13.15
N GLY A 87 2.87 -3.84 -13.94
CA GLY A 87 1.51 -3.61 -14.41
C GLY A 87 0.91 -4.83 -15.09
N PRO A 88 -0.41 -4.82 -15.35
CA PRO A 88 -1.08 -5.92 -16.05
C PRO A 88 -0.62 -6.04 -17.50
N GLY A 89 -0.45 -7.27 -17.97
CA GLY A 89 -0.35 -7.63 -19.37
C GLY A 89 -1.73 -7.88 -20.00
N MET A 90 -1.75 -8.43 -21.21
CA MET A 90 -2.98 -8.70 -21.95
C MET A 90 -3.85 -9.76 -21.26
N ASP A 91 -3.26 -10.85 -20.81
CA ASP A 91 -3.99 -11.94 -20.16
C ASP A 91 -4.58 -11.50 -18.82
N GLU A 92 -3.84 -10.67 -18.08
CA GLU A 92 -4.28 -10.09 -16.82
C GLU A 92 -5.44 -9.12 -17.02
N ASP A 93 -5.37 -8.27 -18.06
CA ASP A 93 -6.41 -7.31 -18.42
C ASP A 93 -7.71 -8.01 -18.84
N LEU A 94 -7.61 -9.13 -19.55
CA LEU A 94 -8.76 -9.94 -19.95
C LEU A 94 -9.43 -10.64 -18.76
N GLN A 95 -8.62 -11.16 -17.82
CA GLN A 95 -9.13 -11.96 -16.70
C GLN A 95 -9.41 -11.14 -15.43
N GLY A 96 -8.91 -9.91 -15.34
CA GLY A 96 -8.99 -9.08 -14.13
C GLY A 96 -8.12 -9.59 -12.98
N ARG A 97 -7.16 -10.50 -13.23
CA ARG A 97 -6.32 -11.15 -12.24
C ARG A 97 -4.84 -10.90 -12.51
N PRO A 98 -4.01 -10.66 -11.48
CA PRO A 98 -2.58 -10.42 -11.64
C PRO A 98 -1.82 -11.72 -11.96
N PHE A 99 -0.79 -11.62 -12.77
CA PHE A 99 0.14 -12.72 -13.05
C PHE A 99 -0.56 -14.04 -13.46
N VAL A 100 -1.32 -14.01 -14.54
CA VAL A 100 -1.99 -15.19 -15.15
C VAL A 100 -1.39 -15.56 -16.51
N GLY A 101 -0.67 -14.65 -17.17
CA GLY A 101 0.06 -14.90 -18.40
C GLY A 101 1.33 -15.71 -18.17
N LYS A 102 2.25 -15.71 -19.17
CA LYS A 102 3.50 -16.51 -19.13
C LYS A 102 4.36 -16.23 -17.89
N ALA A 103 4.51 -14.96 -17.51
CA ALA A 103 5.25 -14.59 -16.30
C ALA A 103 4.56 -15.11 -15.02
N GLY A 104 3.23 -15.08 -14.98
CA GLY A 104 2.44 -15.62 -13.88
C GLY A 104 2.59 -17.12 -13.73
N GLN A 105 2.57 -17.87 -14.84
CA GLN A 105 2.80 -19.32 -14.82
C GLN A 105 4.21 -19.68 -14.28
N LEU A 106 5.22 -18.87 -14.58
CA LEU A 106 6.54 -19.03 -13.99
C LEU A 106 6.51 -18.73 -12.48
N LEU A 107 5.83 -17.64 -12.09
CA LEU A 107 5.67 -17.28 -10.68
C LEU A 107 5.01 -18.41 -9.90
N ASP A 108 3.96 -19.03 -10.44
CA ASP A 108 3.27 -20.15 -9.80
C ASP A 108 4.20 -21.34 -9.57
N LYS A 109 5.07 -21.68 -10.55
CA LYS A 109 6.08 -22.72 -10.39
C LYS A 109 7.11 -22.38 -9.31
N ILE A 110 7.54 -21.11 -9.24
CA ILE A 110 8.47 -20.65 -8.21
C ILE A 110 7.83 -20.74 -6.82
N LEU A 111 6.60 -20.27 -6.67
CA LEU A 111 5.86 -20.35 -5.42
C LEU A 111 5.65 -21.80 -4.98
N GLN A 112 5.27 -22.68 -5.91
CA GLN A 112 5.12 -24.12 -5.65
C GLN A 112 6.44 -24.73 -5.18
N ALA A 113 7.55 -24.44 -5.86
CA ALA A 113 8.88 -24.96 -5.50
C ALA A 113 9.34 -24.45 -4.12
N ALA A 114 8.91 -23.24 -3.74
CA ALA A 114 9.18 -22.65 -2.42
C ALA A 114 8.22 -23.14 -1.31
N GLY A 115 7.25 -24.00 -1.61
CA GLY A 115 6.24 -24.45 -0.66
C GLY A 115 5.28 -23.33 -0.22
N LEU A 116 5.10 -22.31 -1.05
CA LEU A 116 4.26 -21.16 -0.79
C LEU A 116 2.99 -21.20 -1.68
N PRO A 117 1.85 -21.64 -1.18
CA PRO A 117 0.61 -21.61 -1.95
C PRO A 117 0.27 -20.19 -2.42
N ARG A 118 -0.12 -20.02 -3.69
CA ARG A 118 -0.45 -18.73 -4.28
C ARG A 118 -1.50 -17.96 -3.47
N GLN A 119 -2.46 -18.65 -2.88
CA GLN A 119 -3.52 -18.06 -2.06
C GLN A 119 -3.04 -17.55 -0.69
N GLU A 120 -1.85 -17.94 -0.23
CA GLU A 120 -1.27 -17.48 1.05
C GLU A 120 -0.42 -16.20 0.90
N VAL A 121 -0.11 -15.80 -0.32
CA VAL A 121 0.60 -14.57 -0.63
C VAL A 121 -0.36 -13.53 -1.21
N PHE A 122 0.03 -12.25 -1.22
CA PHE A 122 -0.68 -11.24 -1.98
C PHE A 122 0.14 -10.83 -3.20
N ILE A 123 -0.48 -10.87 -4.38
CA ILE A 123 0.16 -10.53 -5.65
C ILE A 123 -0.52 -9.31 -6.25
N GLY A 124 0.27 -8.31 -6.62
CA GLY A 124 -0.24 -7.11 -7.27
C GLY A 124 0.80 -6.42 -8.14
N ASN A 125 0.46 -5.24 -8.62
CA ASN A 125 1.32 -4.44 -9.48
C ASN A 125 1.34 -2.99 -9.00
N VAL A 126 2.33 -2.22 -9.46
CA VAL A 126 2.42 -0.77 -9.25
C VAL A 126 1.21 -0.06 -9.88
N VAL A 127 0.92 -0.34 -11.16
CA VAL A 127 -0.29 0.16 -11.82
C VAL A 127 -1.35 -0.93 -11.93
N LYS A 128 -2.63 -0.51 -11.86
CA LYS A 128 -3.76 -1.45 -11.83
C LYS A 128 -4.47 -1.62 -13.18
N CYS A 129 -4.11 -0.81 -14.16
CA CYS A 129 -4.64 -0.86 -15.51
C CYS A 129 -3.52 -1.17 -16.50
N ARG A 130 -3.82 -1.94 -17.55
CA ARG A 130 -2.87 -2.31 -18.58
C ARG A 130 -2.45 -1.10 -19.41
N PRO A 131 -1.15 -0.80 -19.55
CA PRO A 131 -0.69 0.21 -20.50
C PRO A 131 -0.88 -0.28 -21.95
N PRO A 132 -1.21 0.61 -22.89
CA PRO A 132 -1.34 0.26 -24.31
C PRO A 132 -0.08 -0.43 -24.86
N GLY A 133 -0.26 -1.57 -25.54
CA GLY A 133 0.85 -2.35 -26.09
C GLY A 133 1.83 -2.91 -25.05
N ASN A 134 1.42 -3.00 -23.78
CA ASN A 134 2.29 -3.39 -22.65
C ASN A 134 3.54 -2.51 -22.51
N ARG A 135 3.47 -1.21 -22.89
CA ARG A 135 4.57 -0.28 -22.64
C ARG A 135 4.80 -0.05 -21.17
N LEU A 136 5.94 0.47 -20.80
CA LEU A 136 6.16 0.99 -19.45
C LEU A 136 5.12 2.06 -19.10
N PRO A 137 4.55 2.05 -17.89
CA PRO A 137 3.70 3.13 -17.42
C PRO A 137 4.46 4.47 -17.38
N HIS A 138 3.81 5.55 -17.76
CA HIS A 138 4.39 6.88 -17.64
C HIS A 138 4.46 7.33 -16.16
N PRO A 139 5.37 8.26 -15.82
CA PRO A 139 5.54 8.72 -14.43
C PRO A 139 4.26 9.30 -13.80
N ASP A 140 3.42 9.98 -14.57
CA ASP A 140 2.12 10.50 -14.12
C ASP A 140 1.11 9.39 -13.81
N GLU A 141 1.08 8.31 -14.61
CA GLU A 141 0.26 7.12 -14.40
C GLU A 141 0.69 6.38 -13.12
N VAL A 142 2.00 6.23 -12.93
CA VAL A 142 2.57 5.64 -11.69
C VAL A 142 2.24 6.51 -10.49
N LYS A 143 2.42 7.84 -10.59
CA LYS A 143 2.20 8.80 -9.49
C LYS A 143 0.78 8.69 -8.92
N VAL A 144 -0.21 8.55 -9.79
CA VAL A 144 -1.61 8.40 -9.37
C VAL A 144 -1.85 7.00 -8.80
N CYS A 145 -1.43 5.95 -9.52
CA CYS A 145 -1.82 4.58 -9.20
C CYS A 145 -1.11 4.02 -7.96
N ARG A 146 0.09 4.53 -7.62
CA ARG A 146 0.85 4.08 -6.43
C ARG A 146 0.13 4.37 -5.11
N ASN A 147 -0.88 5.27 -5.08
CA ASN A 147 -1.72 5.49 -3.90
C ASN A 147 -2.51 4.21 -3.52
N PHE A 148 -2.97 3.45 -4.52
CA PHE A 148 -3.60 2.15 -4.27
C PHE A 148 -2.59 1.14 -3.70
N LEU A 149 -1.37 1.11 -4.21
CA LEU A 149 -0.32 0.22 -3.69
C LEU A 149 0.05 0.58 -2.25
N GLU A 150 0.19 1.87 -1.94
CA GLU A 150 0.43 2.36 -0.59
C GLU A 150 -0.67 1.91 0.37
N ALA A 151 -1.95 2.09 -0.03
CA ALA A 151 -3.08 1.66 0.76
C ALA A 151 -3.13 0.12 0.93
N GLN A 152 -2.78 -0.65 -0.11
CA GLN A 152 -2.66 -2.10 -0.01
C GLN A 152 -1.60 -2.52 1.02
N ILE A 153 -0.40 -1.93 0.97
CA ILE A 153 0.67 -2.22 1.95
C ILE A 153 0.22 -1.88 3.37
N ARG A 154 -0.44 -0.75 3.57
CA ARG A 154 -0.96 -0.30 4.86
C ARG A 154 -2.03 -1.24 5.42
N ILE A 155 -2.93 -1.75 4.58
CA ILE A 155 -4.04 -2.63 5.00
C ILE A 155 -3.51 -4.05 5.25
N ILE A 156 -2.70 -4.60 4.33
CA ILE A 156 -2.18 -5.97 4.41
C ILE A 156 -1.13 -6.11 5.52
N LYS A 157 -0.29 -5.08 5.72
CA LYS A 157 0.84 -5.08 6.67
C LYS A 157 1.78 -6.28 6.47
N PRO A 158 2.30 -6.51 5.27
CA PRO A 158 3.15 -7.66 5.00
C PRO A 158 4.44 -7.58 5.80
N GLN A 159 5.03 -8.74 6.09
CA GLN A 159 6.37 -8.80 6.71
C GLN A 159 7.48 -8.68 5.66
N ILE A 160 7.20 -9.15 4.45
CA ILE A 160 8.15 -9.15 3.33
C ILE A 160 7.45 -8.64 2.08
N ILE A 161 8.13 -7.77 1.33
CA ILE A 161 7.74 -7.34 -0.01
C ILE A 161 8.83 -7.76 -0.99
N VAL A 162 8.45 -8.45 -2.08
CA VAL A 162 9.33 -8.74 -3.20
C VAL A 162 8.93 -7.85 -4.38
N CYS A 163 9.85 -6.97 -4.77
CA CYS A 163 9.71 -6.12 -5.95
C CYS A 163 10.18 -6.88 -7.18
N MET A 164 9.29 -7.19 -8.10
CA MET A 164 9.60 -7.92 -9.32
C MET A 164 9.81 -6.94 -10.48
N GLY A 165 11.08 -6.70 -10.82
CA GLY A 165 11.49 -5.81 -11.91
C GLY A 165 11.83 -4.37 -11.48
N SER A 166 12.28 -3.59 -12.46
CA SER A 166 12.83 -2.25 -12.23
C SER A 166 11.81 -1.27 -11.68
N LEU A 167 10.60 -1.23 -12.24
CA LEU A 167 9.61 -0.24 -11.83
C LEU A 167 9.16 -0.44 -10.38
N ALA A 168 8.83 -1.66 -9.98
CA ALA A 168 8.47 -1.96 -8.59
C ALA A 168 9.61 -1.62 -7.62
N THR A 169 10.86 -1.91 -8.01
CA THR A 169 12.06 -1.56 -7.24
C THR A 169 12.20 -0.05 -7.06
N GLN A 170 12.02 0.71 -8.15
CA GLN A 170 12.12 2.17 -8.13
C GLN A 170 11.00 2.82 -7.31
N VAL A 171 9.79 2.31 -7.41
CA VAL A 171 8.64 2.85 -6.67
C VAL A 171 8.74 2.54 -5.18
N ILE A 172 9.11 1.32 -4.81
CA ILE A 172 9.05 0.87 -3.41
C ILE A 172 10.36 1.12 -2.67
N ILE A 173 11.53 0.91 -3.29
CA ILE A 173 12.83 1.02 -2.61
C ILE A 173 13.41 2.43 -2.74
N ASP A 174 13.81 2.83 -3.95
CA ASP A 174 14.38 4.16 -4.22
C ASP A 174 14.18 4.49 -5.71
N PRO A 175 13.67 5.69 -6.06
CA PRO A 175 13.47 6.09 -7.46
C PRO A 175 14.73 6.01 -8.34
N ARG A 176 15.93 6.02 -7.75
CA ARG A 176 17.21 5.90 -8.44
C ARG A 176 17.75 4.47 -8.49
N ALA A 177 17.04 3.51 -7.87
CA ALA A 177 17.48 2.13 -7.79
C ALA A 177 17.64 1.52 -9.19
N ARG A 178 18.77 0.84 -9.39
CA ARG A 178 19.04 0.04 -10.59
C ARG A 178 18.90 -1.42 -10.23
N ILE A 179 18.00 -2.15 -10.89
CA ILE A 179 17.71 -3.55 -10.57
C ILE A 179 18.97 -4.42 -10.56
N THR A 180 19.90 -4.19 -11.48
CA THR A 180 21.19 -4.90 -11.57
C THR A 180 22.08 -4.72 -10.33
N MET A 181 21.89 -3.64 -9.58
CA MET A 181 22.66 -3.32 -8.38
C MET A 181 21.91 -3.64 -7.08
N THR A 182 20.60 -3.80 -7.15
CA THR A 182 19.72 -3.98 -5.97
C THR A 182 19.19 -5.40 -5.83
N GLN A 183 19.15 -6.17 -6.91
CA GLN A 183 18.60 -7.52 -6.87
C GLN A 183 19.33 -8.40 -5.84
N GLY A 184 18.57 -9.22 -5.14
CA GLY A 184 19.08 -10.14 -4.11
C GLY A 184 19.51 -9.46 -2.80
N LYS A 185 19.50 -8.12 -2.72
CA LYS A 185 19.82 -7.38 -1.49
C LYS A 185 18.56 -7.15 -0.66
N TRP A 186 18.72 -7.24 0.66
CA TRP A 186 17.67 -6.93 1.62
C TRP A 186 17.69 -5.46 2.01
N PHE A 187 16.51 -4.87 2.00
CA PHE A 187 16.23 -3.53 2.54
C PHE A 187 15.24 -3.67 3.69
N ASN A 188 15.19 -2.67 4.57
CA ASN A 188 14.20 -2.60 5.65
C ASN A 188 13.58 -1.20 5.65
N ARG A 189 12.26 -1.13 5.75
CA ARG A 189 11.53 0.12 5.93
C ARG A 189 10.33 -0.13 6.81
N GLN A 190 10.20 0.64 7.89
CA GLN A 190 9.10 0.52 8.85
C GLN A 190 8.86 -0.92 9.33
N GLY A 191 9.95 -1.69 9.55
CA GLY A 191 9.86 -3.08 9.98
C GLY A 191 9.58 -4.11 8.87
N ILE A 192 9.25 -3.68 7.65
CA ILE A 192 9.00 -4.56 6.51
C ILE A 192 10.33 -4.83 5.78
N LYS A 193 10.64 -6.10 5.56
CA LYS A 193 11.79 -6.52 4.74
C LYS A 193 11.43 -6.44 3.26
N ILE A 194 12.34 -5.89 2.45
CA ILE A 194 12.09 -5.70 1.02
C ILE A 194 13.25 -6.32 0.24
N MET A 195 12.93 -7.04 -0.83
CA MET A 195 13.94 -7.57 -1.77
C MET A 195 13.52 -7.23 -3.20
N ALA A 196 14.49 -6.90 -4.04
CA ALA A 196 14.29 -6.76 -5.47
C ALA A 196 14.77 -8.01 -6.21
N VAL A 197 13.98 -8.46 -7.20
CA VAL A 197 14.33 -9.55 -8.12
C VAL A 197 14.10 -9.11 -9.55
N PHE A 198 14.74 -9.77 -10.53
CA PHE A 198 14.41 -9.54 -11.93
C PHE A 198 12.95 -9.88 -12.22
N HIS A 199 12.42 -9.23 -13.25
CA HIS A 199 11.06 -9.49 -13.74
C HIS A 199 10.99 -10.82 -14.49
#